data_ed078dd7c3df04d53433bed8ebc19edd
#
_entry.id   ed078dd7c3df04d53433bed8ebc19edd
#
_cell.length_a   1.000
_cell.length_b   1.000
_cell.length_c   1.000
_cell.angle_alpha   90.00
_cell.angle_beta   90.00
_cell.angle_gamma   90.00
#
_symmetry.space_group_name_H-M   'P 1'
#
loop_
_entity.id
_entity.type
_entity.pdbx_description
1 polymer ?
#
loop_
_entity_poly.entity_id
_entity_poly.type
_entity_poly.pdbx_seq_one_letter_code
_entity_poly.pdbx_strand_id
1 'polypeptide(L)'
;MKSNLIFGFALASMLGGCVTATSPDISKMSIADVCEGYKRNLDIQSIGAAGRFLTASTYDSRFADEIERRNFFSEEEKQLIREQKVQMGMRSELLRCIFGYPSDINRTVTSNSTSEQWVFRNDGWYVYVENGIVTSWQN
;
A
#
# COMPACT_ATOMS: atom_id res chain seq x y z
N MET A 1 -26.81 48.09 -53.49
CA MET A 1 -26.22 48.21 -52.16
C MET A 1 -26.01 46.80 -51.63
N LYS A 2 -24.76 46.32 -51.59
CA LYS A 2 -24.38 44.95 -51.15
C LYS A 2 -23.72 45.07 -49.79
N SER A 3 -24.34 44.48 -48.78
CA SER A 3 -23.77 44.42 -47.41
C SER A 3 -23.02 43.08 -47.28
N ASN A 4 -21.71 43.16 -47.09
CA ASN A 4 -20.88 41.99 -46.81
C ASN A 4 -20.85 41.76 -45.29
N LEU A 5 -21.43 40.65 -44.81
CA LEU A 5 -21.30 40.17 -43.45
C LEU A 5 -20.01 39.32 -43.35
N ILE A 6 -19.02 39.82 -42.63
CA ILE A 6 -17.81 39.09 -42.33
C ILE A 6 -18.09 38.27 -41.07
N PHE A 7 -18.14 36.94 -41.20
CA PHE A 7 -18.21 36.02 -40.08
C PHE A 7 -16.80 35.82 -39.52
N GLY A 8 -16.53 36.42 -38.36
CA GLY A 8 -15.32 36.19 -37.62
C GLY A 8 -15.35 34.83 -36.91
N PHE A 9 -14.51 33.91 -37.35
CA PHE A 9 -14.27 32.65 -36.64
C PHE A 9 -13.37 32.91 -35.46
N ALA A 10 -13.93 32.90 -34.26
CA ALA A 10 -13.14 32.91 -33.00
C ALA A 10 -12.57 31.52 -32.75
N LEU A 11 -11.26 31.36 -32.95
CA LEU A 11 -10.51 30.18 -32.58
C LEU A 11 -10.38 30.14 -31.07
N ALA A 12 -11.21 29.36 -30.37
CA ALA A 12 -11.07 29.11 -28.96
C ALA A 12 -9.87 28.17 -28.76
N SER A 13 -8.74 28.72 -28.33
CA SER A 13 -7.57 27.94 -27.90
C SER A 13 -7.90 27.22 -26.60
N MET A 14 -8.26 25.93 -26.69
CA MET A 14 -8.32 25.06 -25.53
C MET A 14 -6.88 24.82 -25.04
N LEU A 15 -6.45 25.60 -24.06
CA LEU A 15 -5.27 25.28 -23.25
C LEU A 15 -5.60 24.02 -22.42
N GLY A 16 -5.28 22.85 -22.96
CA GLY A 16 -5.26 21.61 -22.22
C GLY A 16 -4.23 21.72 -21.10
N GLY A 17 -4.67 22.05 -19.89
CA GLY A 17 -3.83 22.01 -18.70
C GLY A 17 -3.40 20.55 -18.48
N CYS A 18 -2.12 20.23 -18.70
CA CYS A 18 -1.54 19.00 -18.20
C CYS A 18 -1.67 19.04 -16.67
N VAL A 19 -2.61 18.28 -16.13
CA VAL A 19 -2.64 17.97 -14.70
C VAL A 19 -1.44 17.07 -14.46
N THR A 20 -0.34 17.66 -13.98
CA THR A 20 0.79 16.89 -13.49
C THR A 20 0.32 16.15 -12.25
N ALA A 21 0.15 14.83 -12.35
CA ALA A 21 -0.13 13.99 -11.20
C ALA A 21 1.04 14.14 -10.21
N THR A 22 0.83 14.91 -9.15
CA THR A 22 1.82 15.08 -8.08
C THR A 22 1.97 13.74 -7.37
N SER A 23 3.18 13.19 -7.36
CA SER A 23 3.47 11.97 -6.59
C SER A 23 3.08 12.18 -5.13
N PRO A 24 2.42 11.20 -4.47
CA PRO A 24 2.00 11.35 -3.09
C PRO A 24 3.19 11.61 -2.16
N ASP A 25 2.96 12.46 -1.16
CA ASP A 25 3.95 12.76 -0.12
C ASP A 25 3.95 11.60 0.91
N ILE A 26 4.82 10.61 0.68
CA ILE A 26 4.92 9.40 1.50
C ILE A 26 5.24 9.73 2.96
N SER A 27 5.93 10.86 3.23
CA SER A 27 6.27 11.25 4.60
C SER A 27 5.06 11.53 5.48
N LYS A 28 3.91 11.86 4.88
CA LYS A 28 2.63 12.15 5.56
C LYS A 28 1.69 10.96 5.62
N MET A 29 2.01 9.86 4.95
CA MET A 29 1.19 8.66 4.97
C MET A 29 1.22 7.98 6.34
N SER A 30 0.17 7.25 6.69
CA SER A 30 0.17 6.36 7.85
C SER A 30 1.21 5.24 7.66
N ILE A 31 1.68 4.63 8.76
CA ILE A 31 2.60 3.49 8.65
C ILE A 31 1.94 2.31 7.90
N ALA A 32 0.63 2.14 8.05
CA ALA A 32 -0.13 1.13 7.33
C ALA A 32 -0.08 1.33 5.81
N ASP A 33 -0.25 2.58 5.34
CA ASP A 33 -0.19 2.91 3.91
C ASP A 33 1.24 2.79 3.35
N VAL A 34 2.24 3.13 4.17
CA VAL A 34 3.66 2.93 3.80
C VAL A 34 3.96 1.44 3.65
N CYS A 35 3.50 0.61 4.58
CA CYS A 35 3.62 -0.85 4.51
C CYS A 35 2.93 -1.43 3.27
N GLU A 36 1.73 -0.96 2.94
CA GLU A 36 1.01 -1.35 1.71
C GLU A 36 1.82 -1.03 0.46
N GLY A 37 2.35 0.20 0.37
CA GLY A 37 3.19 0.60 -0.76
C GLY A 37 4.46 -0.24 -0.86
N TYR A 38 5.08 -0.57 0.27
CA TYR A 38 6.24 -1.46 0.34
C TYR A 38 5.91 -2.87 -0.16
N LYS A 39 4.83 -3.48 0.34
CA LYS A 39 4.38 -4.81 -0.10
C LYS A 39 4.08 -4.84 -1.60
N ARG A 40 3.36 -3.85 -2.12
CA ARG A 40 3.09 -3.72 -3.55
C ARG A 40 4.37 -3.67 -4.39
N ASN A 41 5.40 -2.99 -3.91
CA ASN A 41 6.70 -2.97 -4.58
C ASN A 41 7.36 -4.35 -4.65
N LEU A 42 7.28 -5.14 -3.56
CA LEU A 42 7.79 -6.51 -3.55
C LEU A 42 7.04 -7.39 -4.56
N ASP A 43 5.72 -7.26 -4.63
CA ASP A 43 4.89 -7.99 -5.60
C ASP A 43 5.24 -7.61 -7.04
N ILE A 44 5.43 -6.31 -7.33
CA ILE A 44 5.89 -5.84 -8.63
C ILE A 44 7.27 -6.40 -9.01
N GLN A 45 8.19 -6.53 -8.06
CA GLN A 45 9.49 -7.13 -8.31
C GLN A 45 9.38 -8.62 -8.65
N SER A 46 8.47 -9.33 -7.99
CA SER A 46 8.29 -10.77 -8.17
C SER A 46 7.76 -11.16 -9.56
N ILE A 47 6.94 -10.32 -10.19
CA ILE A 47 6.33 -10.61 -11.51
C ILE A 47 7.28 -10.46 -12.70
N GLY A 48 8.52 -10.03 -12.47
CA GLY A 48 9.52 -9.87 -13.53
C GLY A 48 9.25 -8.71 -14.51
N ALA A 49 10.12 -8.59 -15.53
CA ALA A 49 10.07 -7.45 -16.46
C ALA A 49 8.82 -7.43 -17.34
N ALA A 50 8.40 -8.58 -17.85
CA ALA A 50 7.21 -8.70 -18.71
C ALA A 50 5.91 -8.33 -17.95
N GLY A 51 5.77 -8.82 -16.72
CA GLY A 51 4.61 -8.50 -15.87
C GLY A 51 4.56 -7.01 -15.54
N ARG A 52 5.68 -6.39 -15.20
CA ARG A 52 5.76 -4.94 -14.94
C ARG A 52 5.33 -4.10 -16.13
N PHE A 53 5.73 -4.49 -17.32
CA PHE A 53 5.32 -3.80 -18.56
C PHE A 53 3.79 -3.87 -18.77
N LEU A 54 3.19 -5.03 -18.54
CA LEU A 54 1.75 -5.25 -18.72
C LEU A 54 0.89 -4.53 -17.69
N THR A 55 1.38 -4.37 -16.46
CA THR A 55 0.62 -3.72 -15.37
C THR A 55 0.81 -2.22 -15.31
N ALA A 56 1.71 -1.63 -16.11
CA ALA A 56 2.16 -0.24 -16.01
C ALA A 56 2.58 0.18 -14.59
N SER A 57 2.92 -0.79 -13.76
CA SER A 57 3.32 -0.57 -12.36
C SER A 57 4.81 -0.28 -12.27
N THR A 58 5.16 0.78 -11.56
CA THR A 58 6.54 1.19 -11.32
C THR A 58 6.94 0.93 -9.89
N TYR A 59 8.15 0.41 -9.71
CA TYR A 59 8.76 0.30 -8.40
C TYR A 59 9.08 1.69 -7.83
N ASP A 60 8.71 1.93 -6.59
CA ASP A 60 8.98 3.18 -5.88
C ASP A 60 9.76 2.90 -4.59
N SER A 61 11.09 3.10 -4.64
CA SER A 61 11.99 2.83 -3.50
C SER A 61 11.67 3.65 -2.26
N ARG A 62 10.97 4.78 -2.40
CA ARG A 62 10.67 5.68 -1.29
C ARG A 62 9.89 5.02 -0.15
N PHE A 63 9.10 3.96 -0.43
CA PHE A 63 8.39 3.21 0.62
C PHE A 63 9.35 2.43 1.51
N ALA A 64 10.38 1.79 0.94
CA ALA A 64 11.41 1.10 1.71
C ALA A 64 12.23 2.10 2.54
N ASP A 65 12.67 3.20 1.91
CA ASP A 65 13.42 4.26 2.59
C ASP A 65 12.62 4.86 3.75
N GLU A 66 11.30 5.00 3.59
CA GLU A 66 10.42 5.55 4.63
C GLU A 66 10.23 4.59 5.81
N ILE A 67 10.19 3.26 5.59
CA ILE A 67 10.20 2.27 6.67
C ILE A 67 11.49 2.37 7.48
N GLU A 68 12.63 2.48 6.81
CA GLU A 68 13.94 2.63 7.47
C GLU A 68 14.04 3.96 8.24
N ARG A 69 13.57 5.06 7.64
CA ARG A 69 13.65 6.40 8.23
C ARG A 69 12.79 6.57 9.48
N ARG A 70 11.61 5.96 9.49
CA ARG A 70 10.62 6.15 10.59
C ARG A 70 11.02 5.29 11.75
N ASN A 71 11.85 5.06 12.35
CA ASN A 71 12.14 4.37 13.62
C ASN A 71 10.90 3.74 14.35
N PHE A 72 9.86 3.39 13.56
CA PHE A 72 8.62 2.80 14.05
C PHE A 72 8.81 1.30 14.35
N PHE A 73 9.63 0.64 13.55
CA PHE A 73 9.98 -0.77 13.72
C PHE A 73 11.39 -0.91 14.27
N SER A 74 11.59 -1.89 15.15
CA SER A 74 12.94 -2.29 15.59
C SER A 74 13.70 -2.98 14.45
N GLU A 75 15.02 -3.16 14.59
CA GLU A 75 15.81 -3.83 13.54
C GLU A 75 15.39 -5.30 13.36
N GLU A 76 14.99 -5.98 14.44
CA GLU A 76 14.43 -7.32 14.38
C GLU A 76 13.10 -7.35 13.62
N GLU A 77 12.22 -6.37 13.85
CA GLU A 77 10.95 -6.25 13.14
C GLU A 77 11.17 -5.92 11.66
N LYS A 78 12.09 -5.02 11.34
CA LYS A 78 12.47 -4.73 9.95
C LYS A 78 13.03 -5.97 9.25
N GLN A 79 13.76 -6.81 9.96
CA GLN A 79 14.24 -8.08 9.41
C GLN A 79 13.07 -9.01 9.07
N LEU A 80 12.06 -9.13 9.95
CA LEU A 80 10.85 -9.92 9.66
C LEU A 80 10.10 -9.39 8.43
N ILE A 81 10.02 -8.07 8.26
CA ILE A 81 9.41 -7.43 7.09
C ILE A 81 10.20 -7.79 5.81
N ARG A 82 11.53 -7.66 5.82
CA ARG A 82 12.39 -7.99 4.67
C ARG A 82 12.31 -9.47 4.27
N GLU A 83 12.23 -10.36 5.26
CA GLU A 83 12.10 -11.80 5.06
C GLU A 83 10.67 -12.25 4.76
N GLN A 84 9.69 -11.34 4.85
CA GLN A 84 8.24 -11.65 4.76
C GLN A 84 7.83 -12.78 5.71
N LYS A 85 8.34 -12.75 6.95
CA LYS A 85 8.21 -13.81 7.93
C LYS A 85 7.25 -13.45 9.04
N VAL A 86 6.27 -14.33 9.30
CA VAL A 86 5.36 -14.23 10.44
C VAL A 86 5.98 -14.94 11.65
N GLN A 87 5.89 -14.32 12.82
CA GLN A 87 6.38 -14.88 14.07
C GLN A 87 5.35 -14.63 15.19
N MET A 88 5.17 -15.60 16.09
CA MET A 88 4.36 -15.40 17.30
C MET A 88 5.00 -14.33 18.18
N GLY A 89 4.16 -13.51 18.80
CA GLY A 89 4.61 -12.41 19.64
C GLY A 89 4.96 -11.11 18.90
N MET A 90 4.98 -11.12 17.55
CA MET A 90 5.18 -9.89 16.79
C MET A 90 3.93 -9.00 16.81
N ARG A 91 4.12 -7.70 16.61
CA ARG A 91 3.01 -6.74 16.49
C ARG A 91 2.23 -6.97 15.20
N SER A 92 0.90 -6.83 15.25
CA SER A 92 0.03 -7.04 14.09
C SER A 92 0.26 -6.02 12.96
N GLU A 93 0.81 -4.85 13.25
CA GLU A 93 1.16 -3.85 12.23
C GLU A 93 2.15 -4.37 11.19
N LEU A 94 3.04 -5.31 11.57
CA LEU A 94 3.99 -5.92 10.64
C LEU A 94 3.30 -6.72 9.55
N LEU A 95 2.12 -7.30 9.84
CA LEU A 95 1.34 -8.07 8.86
C LEU A 95 1.00 -7.24 7.61
N ARG A 96 0.80 -5.93 7.78
CA ARG A 96 0.55 -5.04 6.63
C ARG A 96 1.77 -4.86 5.73
N CYS A 97 2.97 -4.87 6.31
CA CYS A 97 4.21 -4.83 5.54
C CYS A 97 4.52 -6.18 4.87
N ILE A 98 4.05 -7.29 5.45
CA ILE A 98 4.31 -8.65 4.98
C ILE A 98 3.29 -9.07 3.93
N PHE A 99 1.99 -8.87 4.18
CA PHE A 99 0.89 -9.32 3.33
C PHE A 99 0.09 -8.19 2.67
N GLY A 100 0.29 -6.93 3.07
CA GLY A 100 -0.57 -5.81 2.68
C GLY A 100 -1.86 -5.74 3.50
N TYR A 101 -2.93 -5.19 2.91
CA TYR A 101 -4.23 -5.13 3.59
C TYR A 101 -4.88 -6.52 3.65
N PRO A 102 -5.41 -6.91 4.82
CA PRO A 102 -6.20 -8.12 4.92
C PRO A 102 -7.50 -7.97 4.11
N SER A 103 -7.95 -9.09 3.54
CA SER A 103 -9.26 -9.15 2.86
C SER A 103 -10.41 -8.96 3.84
N ASP A 104 -10.19 -9.35 5.10
CA ASP A 104 -11.17 -9.26 6.17
C ASP A 104 -10.49 -9.20 7.54
N ILE A 105 -11.14 -8.57 8.53
CA ILE A 105 -10.75 -8.62 9.93
C ILE A 105 -12.00 -8.94 10.76
N ASN A 106 -12.08 -10.17 11.23
CA ASN A 106 -13.11 -10.58 12.17
C ASN A 106 -12.66 -10.21 13.59
N ARG A 107 -13.39 -9.32 14.25
CA ARG A 107 -13.01 -8.77 15.56
C ARG A 107 -14.02 -9.13 16.62
N THR A 108 -13.53 -9.57 17.78
CA THR A 108 -14.30 -9.76 19.01
C THR A 108 -13.68 -8.92 20.10
N VAL A 109 -14.49 -8.07 20.75
CA VAL A 109 -14.08 -7.21 21.87
C VAL A 109 -14.76 -7.69 23.14
N THR A 110 -13.97 -7.91 24.18
CA THR A 110 -14.45 -8.21 25.53
C THR A 110 -14.07 -7.07 26.49
N SER A 111 -14.45 -7.16 27.76
CA SER A 111 -14.02 -6.17 28.76
C SER A 111 -12.50 -6.10 28.94
N ASN A 112 -11.76 -7.16 28.63
CA ASN A 112 -10.35 -7.32 28.97
C ASN A 112 -9.43 -7.57 27.77
N SER A 113 -10.01 -7.89 26.59
CA SER A 113 -9.20 -8.22 25.42
C SER A 113 -9.91 -7.88 24.10
N THR A 114 -9.11 -7.66 23.07
CA THR A 114 -9.55 -7.62 21.69
C THR A 114 -8.90 -8.77 20.95
N SER A 115 -9.72 -9.68 20.41
CA SER A 115 -9.28 -10.80 19.58
C SER A 115 -9.64 -10.53 18.14
N GLU A 116 -8.72 -10.70 17.23
CA GLU A 116 -8.91 -10.48 15.80
C GLU A 116 -8.43 -11.69 15.00
N GLN A 117 -9.15 -12.03 13.91
CA GLN A 117 -8.68 -12.91 12.87
C GLN A 117 -8.48 -12.08 11.61
N TRP A 118 -7.25 -11.95 11.18
CA TRP A 118 -6.88 -11.29 9.95
C TRP A 118 -6.82 -12.29 8.82
N VAL A 119 -7.58 -12.04 7.75
CA VAL A 119 -7.75 -12.96 6.62
C VAL A 119 -7.02 -12.40 5.42
N PHE A 120 -6.01 -13.10 4.92
CA PHE A 120 -5.26 -12.76 3.71
C PHE A 120 -5.57 -13.81 2.63
N ARG A 121 -6.70 -13.64 1.94
CA ARG A 121 -7.24 -14.66 1.00
C ARG A 121 -6.31 -14.96 -0.16
N ASN A 122 -5.63 -13.95 -0.69
CA ASN A 122 -4.74 -14.11 -1.83
C ASN A 122 -3.49 -14.94 -1.49
N ASP A 123 -3.06 -14.89 -0.24
CA ASP A 123 -1.88 -15.59 0.27
C ASP A 123 -2.26 -16.89 0.99
N GLY A 124 -3.57 -17.14 1.25
CA GLY A 124 -4.07 -18.30 1.95
C GLY A 124 -3.86 -18.28 3.47
N TRP A 125 -3.56 -17.12 4.06
CA TRP A 125 -3.23 -17.01 5.48
C TRP A 125 -4.40 -16.51 6.32
N TYR A 126 -4.53 -17.09 7.51
CA TYR A 126 -5.41 -16.65 8.60
C TYR A 126 -4.54 -16.42 9.83
N VAL A 127 -4.41 -15.18 10.28
CA VAL A 127 -3.56 -14.80 11.40
C VAL A 127 -4.42 -14.35 12.58
N TYR A 128 -4.18 -14.93 13.73
CA TYR A 128 -4.90 -14.61 14.97
C TYR A 128 -4.08 -13.64 15.80
N VAL A 129 -4.74 -12.60 16.27
CA VAL A 129 -4.14 -11.47 16.97
C VAL A 129 -4.91 -11.23 18.26
N GLU A 130 -4.21 -11.11 19.38
CA GLU A 130 -4.78 -10.67 20.65
C GLU A 130 -4.10 -9.40 21.13
N ASN A 131 -4.90 -8.37 21.40
CA ASN A 131 -4.42 -7.07 21.86
C ASN A 131 -3.27 -6.50 21.00
N GLY A 132 -3.36 -6.68 19.66
CA GLY A 132 -2.36 -6.21 18.70
C GLY A 132 -1.13 -7.12 18.55
N ILE A 133 -1.11 -8.29 19.18
CA ILE A 133 0.01 -9.24 19.13
C ILE A 133 -0.42 -10.52 18.43
N VAL A 134 0.40 -11.03 17.51
CA VAL A 134 0.16 -12.30 16.81
C VAL A 134 0.32 -13.48 17.77
N THR A 135 -0.71 -14.30 17.89
CA THR A 135 -0.75 -15.47 18.79
C THR A 135 -0.69 -16.78 18.04
N SER A 136 -1.22 -16.84 16.83
CA SER A 136 -1.18 -18.05 15.98
C SER A 136 -1.53 -17.71 14.53
N TRP A 137 -1.34 -18.69 13.63
CA TRP A 137 -1.76 -18.58 12.24
C TRP A 137 -2.06 -19.96 11.64
N GLN A 138 -2.75 -19.93 10.48
CA GLN A 138 -3.01 -21.08 9.60
C GLN A 138 -2.71 -20.65 8.16
N ASN A 139 -2.16 -21.57 7.36
CA ASN A 139 -1.90 -21.38 5.93
C ASN A 139 -2.11 -22.70 5.16
#